data_e7c3f27ac1cc50c71bd09fe981efabca
#
_entry.id   e7c3f27ac1cc50c71bd09fe981efabca
#
_cell.length_a   1.000
_cell.length_b   1.000
_cell.length_c   1.000
_cell.angle_alpha   90.00
_cell.angle_beta   90.00
_cell.angle_gamma   90.00
#
_symmetry.space_group_name_H-M   'P 1'
#
loop_
_entity.id
_entity.type
_entity.pdbx_description
1 polymer ?
#
loop_
_entity_poly.entity_id
_entity_poly.type
_entity_poly.pdbx_seq_one_letter_code
_entity_poly.pdbx_strand_id
1 'polypeptide(L)'
;MTDKIKDFTYLLQPPRRYTFEQPKLKKWVEDRCVGKVLNLFAGKIKLNCDEYRVDICNDYLPDVVMDAQKFVETTSMKFDTCVFDPPYNWRKSREKYGDNKYIGNEKKLKDSLIRVLNPNAVVISLGYDSVGMSRSRGFEKFSWCLVCHSGNHHDTICIAERYNNELYKGSI
;
A
#
# COMPACT_ATOMS: atom_id res chain seq x y z
N MET A 1 22.60 -11.18 -2.92
CA MET A 1 21.48 -12.09 -2.61
C MET A 1 20.37 -11.78 -3.62
N THR A 2 20.02 -12.71 -4.46
CA THR A 2 19.01 -12.51 -5.51
C THR A 2 17.66 -12.99 -4.99
N ASP A 3 16.70 -12.06 -4.82
CA ASP A 3 15.31 -12.45 -4.56
C ASP A 3 14.77 -13.10 -5.83
N LYS A 4 14.39 -14.38 -5.74
CA LYS A 4 13.68 -15.02 -6.85
C LYS A 4 12.26 -14.50 -6.86
N ILE A 5 11.91 -13.73 -7.90
CA ILE A 5 10.53 -13.34 -8.15
C ILE A 5 9.72 -14.59 -8.42
N LYS A 6 8.77 -14.92 -7.56
CA LYS A 6 7.94 -16.12 -7.68
C LYS A 6 6.76 -15.92 -8.63
N ASP A 7 6.26 -14.69 -8.71
CA ASP A 7 5.11 -14.33 -9.54
C ASP A 7 5.31 -12.90 -10.08
N PHE A 8 5.26 -12.75 -11.40
CA PHE A 8 5.38 -11.47 -12.09
C PHE A 8 4.21 -11.27 -13.05
N THR A 9 3.52 -10.15 -12.92
CA THR A 9 2.41 -9.75 -13.76
C THR A 9 2.77 -8.45 -14.50
N TYR A 10 2.52 -8.40 -15.80
CA TYR A 10 2.58 -7.16 -16.58
C TYR A 10 1.18 -6.75 -17.00
N LEU A 11 0.82 -5.51 -16.73
CA LEU A 11 -0.45 -4.93 -17.14
C LEU A 11 -0.23 -3.70 -18.02
N LEU A 12 -0.96 -3.61 -19.12
CA LEU A 12 -1.06 -2.39 -19.90
C LEU A 12 -2.42 -1.77 -19.61
N GLN A 13 -2.44 -0.64 -18.92
CA GLN A 13 -3.65 0.08 -18.58
C GLN A 13 -3.41 1.60 -18.64
N PRO A 14 -4.27 2.35 -19.38
CA PRO A 14 -4.20 3.80 -19.38
C PRO A 14 -4.33 4.36 -17.95
N PRO A 15 -3.69 5.48 -17.65
CA PRO A 15 -3.77 6.10 -16.33
C PRO A 15 -5.22 6.51 -16.03
N ARG A 16 -5.61 6.39 -14.77
CA ARG A 16 -6.90 6.81 -14.24
C ARG A 16 -6.69 7.79 -13.10
N ARG A 17 -7.73 8.56 -12.78
CA ARG A 17 -7.68 9.52 -11.68
C ARG A 17 -7.44 8.84 -10.33
N TYR A 18 -8.08 7.70 -10.11
CA TYR A 18 -7.90 6.89 -8.91
C TYR A 18 -7.29 5.54 -9.27
N THR A 19 -6.39 5.07 -8.45
CA THR A 19 -5.60 3.85 -8.69
C THR A 19 -6.50 2.64 -8.99
N PHE A 20 -7.53 2.43 -8.19
CA PHE A 20 -8.40 1.25 -8.33
C PHE A 20 -9.58 1.43 -9.29
N GLU A 21 -9.63 2.51 -10.06
CA GLU A 21 -10.44 2.57 -11.29
C GLU A 21 -9.88 1.69 -12.42
N GLN A 22 -8.67 1.18 -12.24
CA GLN A 22 -7.99 0.26 -13.15
C GLN A 22 -8.40 -1.18 -12.80
N PRO A 23 -9.31 -1.84 -13.53
CA PRO A 23 -9.95 -3.06 -13.06
C PRO A 23 -8.98 -4.25 -12.94
N LYS A 24 -7.99 -4.35 -13.83
CA LYS A 24 -6.99 -5.43 -13.78
C LYS A 24 -6.04 -5.25 -12.60
N LEU A 25 -5.62 -4.01 -12.30
CA LEU A 25 -4.81 -3.70 -11.14
C LEU A 25 -5.58 -3.94 -9.84
N LYS A 26 -6.83 -3.45 -9.78
CA LYS A 26 -7.73 -3.70 -8.65
C LYS A 26 -7.84 -5.19 -8.35
N LYS A 27 -8.12 -6.00 -9.39
CA LYS A 27 -8.20 -7.46 -9.24
C LYS A 27 -6.88 -8.06 -8.77
N TRP A 28 -5.74 -7.62 -9.30
CA TRP A 28 -4.43 -8.11 -8.88
C TRP A 28 -4.19 -7.89 -7.38
N VAL A 29 -4.59 -6.73 -6.85
CA VAL A 29 -4.52 -6.40 -5.42
C VAL A 29 -5.49 -7.28 -4.62
N GLU A 30 -6.76 -7.37 -5.03
CA GLU A 30 -7.80 -8.14 -4.36
C GLU A 30 -7.45 -9.64 -4.25
N ASP A 31 -6.87 -10.22 -5.31
CA ASP A 31 -6.45 -11.62 -5.33
C ASP A 31 -5.32 -11.93 -4.30
N ARG A 32 -4.65 -10.91 -3.78
CA ARG A 32 -3.56 -11.03 -2.78
C ARG A 32 -3.96 -10.57 -1.39
N CYS A 33 -5.15 -10.01 -1.24
CA CYS A 33 -5.71 -9.68 0.06
C CYS A 33 -6.14 -10.95 0.80
N VAL A 34 -5.76 -11.05 2.06
CA VAL A 34 -6.17 -12.15 2.96
C VAL A 34 -6.68 -11.55 4.27
N GLY A 35 -7.70 -12.19 4.86
CA GLY A 35 -8.25 -11.79 6.13
C GLY A 35 -8.71 -10.33 6.20
N LYS A 36 -8.50 -9.69 7.34
CA LYS A 36 -8.83 -8.28 7.56
C LYS A 36 -7.82 -7.36 6.89
N VAL A 37 -8.30 -6.50 5.99
CA VAL A 37 -7.46 -5.64 5.15
C VAL A 37 -7.47 -4.21 5.67
N LEU A 38 -6.31 -3.65 5.97
CA LEU A 38 -6.13 -2.22 6.16
C LEU A 38 -5.87 -1.56 4.81
N ASN A 39 -6.81 -0.76 4.31
CA ASN A 39 -6.59 0.08 3.14
C ASN A 39 -6.15 1.47 3.60
N LEU A 40 -4.85 1.66 3.66
CA LEU A 40 -4.22 2.91 4.10
C LEU A 40 -4.05 3.82 2.89
N PHE A 41 -4.54 5.06 2.97
CA PHE A 41 -4.76 5.96 1.82
C PHE A 41 -5.85 5.46 0.87
N ALA A 42 -7.00 5.07 1.43
CA ALA A 42 -8.03 4.29 0.77
C ALA A 42 -8.61 4.91 -0.50
N GLY A 43 -8.57 6.25 -0.63
CA GLY A 43 -9.12 6.94 -1.79
C GLY A 43 -10.61 6.69 -1.98
N LYS A 44 -11.10 6.90 -3.22
CA LYS A 44 -12.53 6.83 -3.53
C LYS A 44 -13.04 5.40 -3.78
N ILE A 45 -12.20 4.55 -4.37
CA ILE A 45 -12.66 3.26 -4.91
C ILE A 45 -12.49 2.15 -3.87
N LYS A 46 -13.58 1.47 -3.57
CA LYS A 46 -13.58 0.32 -2.65
C LYS A 46 -13.02 -0.94 -3.30
N LEU A 47 -12.29 -1.72 -2.51
CA LEU A 47 -11.89 -3.08 -2.85
C LEU A 47 -12.99 -4.08 -2.49
N ASN A 48 -13.04 -5.20 -3.22
CA ASN A 48 -13.98 -6.29 -2.95
C ASN A 48 -13.37 -7.29 -1.95
N CYS A 49 -13.09 -6.81 -0.73
CA CYS A 49 -12.52 -7.60 0.35
C CYS A 49 -12.98 -7.04 1.70
N ASP A 50 -12.63 -7.69 2.81
CA ASP A 50 -12.92 -7.19 4.16
C ASP A 50 -11.99 -6.03 4.52
N GLU A 51 -12.19 -4.87 3.84
CA GLU A 51 -11.35 -3.71 4.00
C GLU A 51 -11.82 -2.78 5.12
N TYR A 52 -10.84 -2.31 5.90
CA TYR A 52 -10.97 -1.17 6.81
C TYR A 52 -10.23 0.02 6.20
N ARG A 53 -10.98 1.05 5.86
CA ARG A 53 -10.51 2.17 5.04
C ARG A 53 -10.10 3.36 5.90
N VAL A 54 -8.87 3.81 5.73
CA VAL A 54 -8.32 5.00 6.38
C VAL A 54 -7.93 6.01 5.31
N ASP A 55 -8.45 7.21 5.42
CA ASP A 55 -8.10 8.33 4.53
C ASP A 55 -8.23 9.65 5.28
N ILE A 56 -7.48 10.66 4.86
CA ILE A 56 -7.59 12.00 5.41
C ILE A 56 -8.77 12.79 4.81
N CYS A 57 -9.26 12.33 3.66
CA CYS A 57 -10.34 12.98 2.93
C CYS A 57 -11.69 12.38 3.29
N ASN A 58 -12.55 13.16 3.94
CA ASN A 58 -13.90 12.74 4.32
C ASN A 58 -14.80 12.44 3.10
N ASP A 59 -14.56 13.09 1.97
CA ASP A 59 -15.38 12.92 0.75
C ASP A 59 -15.27 11.51 0.16
N TYR A 60 -14.26 10.74 0.55
CA TYR A 60 -14.09 9.36 0.12
C TYR A 60 -14.82 8.35 1.02
N LEU A 61 -15.52 8.86 2.06
CA LEU A 61 -16.28 8.05 3.00
C LEU A 61 -15.48 6.86 3.55
N PRO A 62 -14.29 7.09 4.13
CA PRO A 62 -13.54 6.04 4.78
C PRO A 62 -14.20 5.61 6.10
N ASP A 63 -13.79 4.46 6.66
CA ASP A 63 -14.24 4.03 7.98
C ASP A 63 -13.71 4.95 9.08
N VAL A 64 -12.52 5.52 8.85
CA VAL A 64 -11.97 6.57 9.72
C VAL A 64 -11.30 7.67 8.91
N VAL A 65 -11.65 8.91 9.22
CA VAL A 65 -11.01 10.12 8.67
C VAL A 65 -9.83 10.47 9.56
N MET A 66 -8.63 10.06 9.18
CA MET A 66 -7.43 10.27 9.98
C MET A 66 -6.18 10.25 9.11
N ASP A 67 -5.14 10.95 9.55
CA ASP A 67 -3.79 10.81 9.00
C ASP A 67 -3.27 9.38 9.20
N ALA A 68 -2.64 8.81 8.17
CA ALA A 68 -2.18 7.42 8.17
C ALA A 68 -1.16 7.12 9.28
N GLN A 69 -0.20 8.04 9.53
CA GLN A 69 0.79 7.88 10.59
C GLN A 69 0.11 7.86 11.96
N LYS A 70 -0.80 8.81 12.19
CA LYS A 70 -1.56 8.89 13.44
C LYS A 70 -2.40 7.64 13.66
N PHE A 71 -3.07 7.13 12.62
CA PHE A 71 -3.85 5.91 12.73
C PHE A 71 -3.00 4.71 13.16
N VAL A 72 -1.89 4.43 12.46
CA VAL A 72 -1.04 3.28 12.82
C VAL A 72 -0.37 3.43 14.18
N GLU A 73 -0.14 4.66 14.67
CA GLU A 73 0.43 4.91 16.00
C GLU A 73 -0.58 4.75 17.13
N THR A 74 -1.88 4.96 16.88
CA THR A 74 -2.90 5.03 17.94
C THR A 74 -3.86 3.84 17.97
N THR A 75 -4.08 3.16 16.85
CA THR A 75 -5.00 2.01 16.81
C THR A 75 -4.47 0.80 17.58
N SER A 76 -5.38 0.06 18.21
CA SER A 76 -5.12 -1.29 18.77
C SER A 76 -5.48 -2.42 17.80
N MET A 77 -6.07 -2.08 16.65
CA MET A 77 -6.48 -3.07 15.66
C MET A 77 -5.28 -3.75 15.02
N LYS A 78 -5.49 -5.01 14.60
CA LYS A 78 -4.51 -5.80 13.85
C LYS A 78 -5.11 -6.23 12.52
N PHE A 79 -4.24 -6.37 11.52
CA PHE A 79 -4.63 -6.66 10.15
C PHE A 79 -3.78 -7.78 9.55
N ASP A 80 -4.41 -8.55 8.65
CA ASP A 80 -3.75 -9.64 7.92
C ASP A 80 -3.21 -9.18 6.57
N THR A 81 -3.73 -8.07 6.07
CA THR A 81 -3.23 -7.40 4.87
C THR A 81 -3.20 -5.89 5.08
N CYS A 82 -2.20 -5.22 4.50
CA CYS A 82 -2.21 -3.77 4.32
C CYS A 82 -2.02 -3.41 2.85
N VAL A 83 -2.94 -2.66 2.29
CA VAL A 83 -2.78 -1.99 0.99
C VAL A 83 -2.19 -0.61 1.25
N PHE A 84 -1.01 -0.38 0.71
CA PHE A 84 -0.19 0.80 0.95
C PHE A 84 0.03 1.56 -0.36
N ASP A 85 -0.85 2.53 -0.64
CA ASP A 85 -0.85 3.35 -1.87
C ASP A 85 -0.75 4.85 -1.53
N PRO A 86 0.39 5.31 -0.94
CA PRO A 86 0.55 6.71 -0.57
C PRO A 86 0.61 7.62 -1.80
N PRO A 87 0.32 8.91 -1.67
CA PRO A 87 0.53 9.86 -2.74
C PRO A 87 2.03 9.94 -3.09
N TYR A 88 2.37 9.65 -4.35
CA TYR A 88 3.76 9.44 -4.80
C TYR A 88 4.63 10.69 -4.84
N ASN A 89 4.03 11.89 -4.77
CA ASN A 89 4.77 13.15 -4.67
C ASN A 89 3.87 14.29 -4.16
N TRP A 90 4.51 15.40 -3.78
CA TRP A 90 3.87 16.64 -3.33
C TRP A 90 2.78 17.18 -4.25
N ARG A 91 3.00 17.05 -5.57
CA ARG A 91 2.07 17.55 -6.58
C ARG A 91 0.78 16.74 -6.57
N LYS A 92 0.88 15.42 -6.54
CA LYS A 92 -0.27 14.52 -6.47
C LYS A 92 -1.00 14.62 -5.13
N SER A 93 -0.28 14.86 -4.04
CA SER A 93 -0.87 15.14 -2.74
C SER A 93 -1.70 16.42 -2.77
N ARG A 94 -1.19 17.50 -3.38
CA ARG A 94 -1.93 18.75 -3.55
C ARG A 94 -3.16 18.60 -4.44
N GLU A 95 -3.05 17.91 -5.56
CA GLU A 95 -4.16 17.70 -6.49
C GLU A 95 -5.30 16.88 -5.88
N LYS A 96 -4.98 15.91 -5.02
CA LYS A 96 -5.98 15.04 -4.38
C LYS A 96 -6.57 15.60 -3.08
N TYR A 97 -5.78 16.28 -2.29
CA TYR A 97 -6.13 16.60 -0.88
C TYR A 97 -6.11 18.11 -0.55
N GLY A 98 -5.87 18.97 -1.54
CA GLY A 98 -5.79 20.43 -1.31
C GLY A 98 -4.60 20.84 -0.43
N ASP A 99 -4.72 21.96 0.29
CA ASP A 99 -3.62 22.49 1.06
C ASP A 99 -3.37 21.85 2.46
N ASN A 100 -4.21 20.93 2.93
CA ASN A 100 -4.09 20.23 4.23
C ASN A 100 -3.60 18.79 4.04
N LYS A 101 -2.36 18.52 4.07
CA LYS A 101 -1.63 17.53 3.31
C LYS A 101 -0.95 16.47 4.12
N TYR A 102 -0.86 15.28 3.52
CA TYR A 102 0.12 14.30 3.93
C TYR A 102 1.53 14.81 3.58
N ILE A 103 2.23 15.31 4.60
CA ILE A 103 3.67 15.60 4.60
C ILE A 103 4.35 14.46 5.36
N GLY A 104 3.93 13.22 5.10
CA GLY A 104 4.38 12.09 5.88
C GLY A 104 5.82 11.68 5.55
N ASN A 105 6.52 11.22 6.57
CA ASN A 105 7.76 10.50 6.39
C ASN A 105 7.41 9.03 6.11
N GLU A 106 7.46 8.62 4.84
CA GLU A 106 7.13 7.26 4.40
C GLU A 106 7.97 6.20 5.13
N LYS A 107 9.24 6.48 5.39
CA LYS A 107 10.11 5.58 6.16
C LYS A 107 9.55 5.37 7.58
N LYS A 108 9.20 6.46 8.27
CA LYS A 108 8.61 6.39 9.63
C LYS A 108 7.28 5.62 9.61
N LEU A 109 6.44 5.87 8.60
CA LEU A 109 5.17 5.17 8.47
C LEU A 109 5.35 3.67 8.25
N LYS A 110 6.28 3.26 7.38
CA LYS A 110 6.63 1.85 7.18
C LYS A 110 7.18 1.20 8.45
N ASP A 111 8.02 1.91 9.21
CA ASP A 111 8.53 1.42 10.50
C ASP A 111 7.39 1.22 11.52
N SER A 112 6.43 2.13 11.56
CA SER A 112 5.28 2.07 12.47
C SER A 112 4.23 1.03 12.04
N LEU A 113 4.11 0.75 10.73
CA LEU A 113 3.10 -0.14 10.18
C LEU A 113 3.19 -1.56 10.75
N ILE A 114 4.39 -2.05 11.05
CA ILE A 114 4.63 -3.38 11.61
C ILE A 114 3.81 -3.61 12.88
N ARG A 115 3.59 -2.58 13.67
CA ARG A 115 2.86 -2.66 14.93
C ARG A 115 1.38 -3.06 14.78
N VAL A 116 0.78 -2.82 13.61
CA VAL A 116 -0.63 -3.13 13.32
C VAL A 116 -0.82 -4.37 12.46
N LEU A 117 0.25 -5.09 12.15
CA LEU A 117 0.22 -6.29 11.34
C LEU A 117 0.22 -7.55 12.20
N ASN A 118 -0.54 -8.55 11.79
CA ASN A 118 -0.48 -9.91 12.32
C ASN A 118 0.78 -10.64 11.80
N PRO A 119 1.26 -11.68 12.48
CA PRO A 119 2.26 -12.59 11.92
C PRO A 119 1.82 -13.11 10.54
N ASN A 120 2.75 -13.20 9.59
CA ASN A 120 2.50 -13.59 8.20
C ASN A 120 1.59 -12.65 7.39
N ALA A 121 1.30 -11.46 7.90
CA ALA A 121 0.52 -10.46 7.16
C ALA A 121 1.16 -10.14 5.80
N VAL A 122 0.31 -9.77 4.85
CA VAL A 122 0.72 -9.32 3.52
C VAL A 122 0.71 -7.79 3.47
N VAL A 123 1.74 -7.18 2.90
CA VAL A 123 1.72 -5.76 2.53
C VAL A 123 1.81 -5.65 1.02
N ILE A 124 0.86 -4.92 0.44
CA ILE A 124 0.81 -4.62 -1.00
C ILE A 124 1.13 -3.15 -1.17
N SER A 125 2.35 -2.88 -1.61
CA SER A 125 2.84 -1.52 -1.84
C SER A 125 2.69 -1.15 -3.31
N LEU A 126 2.21 0.07 -3.58
CA LEU A 126 2.12 0.65 -4.90
C LEU A 126 2.99 1.91 -4.95
N GLY A 127 3.75 2.09 -6.03
CA GLY A 127 4.66 3.23 -6.14
C GLY A 127 5.42 3.27 -7.45
N TYR A 128 6.48 4.08 -7.47
CA TYR A 128 7.37 4.23 -8.62
C TYR A 128 8.70 3.50 -8.44
N ASP A 129 8.89 2.83 -7.32
CA ASP A 129 10.08 2.04 -7.03
C ASP A 129 9.71 0.64 -6.52
N SER A 130 10.71 -0.19 -6.44
CA SER A 130 10.56 -1.58 -6.05
C SER A 130 11.04 -1.88 -4.63
N VAL A 131 11.19 -0.88 -3.79
CA VAL A 131 11.70 -1.06 -2.42
C VAL A 131 10.69 -1.79 -1.54
N GLY A 132 9.42 -1.38 -1.60
CA GLY A 132 8.36 -1.93 -0.74
C GLY A 132 8.64 -1.70 0.75
N MET A 133 8.32 -2.69 1.56
CA MET A 133 8.58 -2.68 3.01
C MET A 133 10.04 -3.00 3.35
N SER A 134 10.71 -3.75 2.52
CA SER A 134 12.10 -4.21 2.62
C SER A 134 12.37 -5.37 3.59
N ARG A 135 13.42 -6.12 3.26
CA ARG A 135 13.88 -7.27 4.07
C ARG A 135 14.38 -6.87 5.46
N SER A 136 14.93 -5.66 5.59
CA SER A 136 15.39 -5.15 6.90
C SER A 136 14.27 -4.99 7.92
N ARG A 137 13.02 -4.89 7.46
CA ARG A 137 11.82 -4.89 8.30
C ARG A 137 11.16 -6.26 8.46
N GLY A 138 11.79 -7.32 7.97
CA GLY A 138 11.26 -8.68 8.05
C GLY A 138 10.28 -9.05 6.92
N PHE A 139 10.36 -8.39 5.77
CA PHE A 139 9.47 -8.68 4.64
C PHE A 139 10.17 -9.42 3.51
N GLU A 140 9.48 -10.40 2.94
CA GLU A 140 9.89 -11.13 1.75
C GLU A 140 8.93 -10.90 0.60
N LYS A 141 9.46 -10.44 -0.53
CA LYS A 141 8.70 -10.23 -1.77
C LYS A 141 8.31 -11.56 -2.38
N PHE A 142 7.03 -11.73 -2.73
CA PHE A 142 6.56 -12.94 -3.39
C PHE A 142 5.83 -12.70 -4.71
N SER A 143 5.32 -11.51 -4.94
CA SER A 143 4.64 -11.17 -6.19
C SER A 143 4.89 -9.72 -6.60
N TRP A 144 4.99 -9.51 -7.91
CA TRP A 144 5.25 -8.21 -8.53
C TRP A 144 4.25 -7.94 -9.64
N CYS A 145 3.84 -6.69 -9.78
CA CYS A 145 3.09 -6.25 -10.93
C CYS A 145 3.68 -4.94 -11.47
N LEU A 146 3.99 -4.93 -12.74
CA LEU A 146 4.36 -3.73 -13.47
C LEU A 146 3.14 -3.26 -14.27
N VAL A 147 2.64 -2.08 -13.96
CA VAL A 147 1.52 -1.45 -14.70
C VAL A 147 2.09 -0.38 -15.61
N CYS A 148 2.13 -0.65 -16.89
CA CYS A 148 2.50 0.31 -17.92
C CYS A 148 1.31 1.20 -18.26
N HIS A 149 1.48 2.50 -18.10
CA HIS A 149 0.44 3.48 -18.42
C HIS A 149 0.56 4.08 -19.81
N SER A 150 1.64 3.74 -20.52
CA SER A 150 2.00 4.26 -21.86
C SER A 150 2.18 5.79 -21.93
N GLY A 151 2.64 6.28 -23.07
CA GLY A 151 2.88 7.71 -23.30
C GLY A 151 3.90 8.29 -22.33
N ASN A 152 3.65 9.51 -21.87
CA ASN A 152 4.55 10.25 -20.95
C ASN A 152 4.22 10.03 -19.47
N HIS A 153 3.60 8.90 -19.12
CA HIS A 153 3.24 8.55 -17.75
C HIS A 153 4.25 7.58 -17.15
N HIS A 154 4.55 7.75 -15.87
CA HIS A 154 5.34 6.79 -15.13
C HIS A 154 4.56 5.49 -14.93
N ASP A 155 5.25 4.36 -15.08
CA ASP A 155 4.70 3.07 -14.72
C ASP A 155 4.45 2.98 -13.21
N THR A 156 3.46 2.17 -12.81
CA THR A 156 3.25 1.84 -11.41
C THR A 156 3.85 0.47 -11.12
N ILE A 157 4.67 0.40 -10.08
CA ILE A 157 5.25 -0.84 -9.58
C ILE A 157 4.47 -1.27 -8.34
N CYS A 158 3.89 -2.46 -8.38
CA CYS A 158 3.18 -3.03 -7.26
C CYS A 158 3.94 -4.25 -6.73
N ILE A 159 4.09 -4.31 -5.42
CA ILE A 159 4.84 -5.38 -4.76
C ILE A 159 3.98 -5.96 -3.65
N ALA A 160 3.82 -7.28 -3.63
CA ALA A 160 3.25 -7.98 -2.51
C ALA A 160 4.37 -8.68 -1.72
N GLU A 161 4.42 -8.38 -0.43
CA GLU A 161 5.43 -8.86 0.51
C GLU A 161 4.76 -9.52 1.70
N ARG A 162 5.38 -10.56 2.24
CA ARG A 162 4.91 -11.26 3.44
C ARG A 162 5.79 -10.90 4.63
N TYR A 163 5.15 -10.53 5.72
CA TYR A 163 5.84 -10.28 6.98
C TYR A 163 6.27 -11.60 7.63
N ASN A 164 7.56 -11.74 7.85
CA ASN A 164 8.15 -12.84 8.60
C ASN A 164 8.89 -12.25 9.81
N ASN A 165 8.28 -12.36 10.97
CA ASN A 165 8.84 -11.81 12.21
C ASN A 165 10.17 -12.46 12.62
N GLU A 166 10.47 -13.68 12.18
CA GLU A 166 11.76 -14.34 12.44
C GLU A 166 12.93 -13.66 11.70
N LEU A 167 12.63 -12.98 10.59
CA LEU A 167 13.62 -12.22 9.82
C LEU A 167 13.86 -10.82 10.41
N TYR A 168 12.95 -10.33 11.21
CA TYR A 168 13.06 -9.00 11.80
C TYR A 168 14.08 -9.02 12.95
N LYS A 169 15.31 -8.62 12.63
CA LYS A 169 16.37 -8.34 13.60
C LYS A 169 16.30 -6.88 14.04
N GLY A 170 15.15 -6.45 14.49
CA GLY A 170 15.00 -5.15 15.13
C GLY A 170 15.79 -5.17 16.43
N SER A 171 16.69 -4.22 16.58
CA SER A 171 17.38 -3.99 17.86
C SER A 171 16.32 -3.77 18.94
N ILE A 172 16.28 -4.67 19.91
CA ILE A 172 15.64 -4.45 21.21
C ILE A 172 16.43 -3.38 21.95
#